data_649d1566544eb02f2fb63308861d8f01
#
_entry.id   649d1566544eb02f2fb63308861d8f01
#
_cell.length_a   1.000
_cell.length_b   1.000
_cell.length_c   1.000
_cell.angle_alpha   90.00
_cell.angle_beta   90.00
_cell.angle_gamma   90.00
#
_symmetry.space_group_name_H-M   'P 1'
#
loop_
_entity.id
_entity.type
_entity.pdbx_description
1 polymer ?
#
loop_
_entity_poly.entity_id
_entity_poly.type
_entity_poly.pdbx_seq_one_letter_code
_entity_poly.pdbx_strand_id
1 'polypeptide(L)' 'RKEAENMDYYLGLVTDNPNRNYEIHRETCSKLPSSENREYLGVYWSEQEALRAAKSKHPTWPIDGCVICCHDIHKE' A
#
# COMPACT_ATOMS: atom_id res chain seq x y z
N ARG A 1 19.51 14.34 4.51
CA ARG A 1 18.72 13.79 4.06
C ARG A 1 17.65 13.61 4.84
N LYS A 2 17.04 13.38 4.86
CA LYS A 2 16.14 13.33 5.42
C LYS A 2 15.64 12.20 5.64
N GLU A 3 15.40 11.90 6.45
CA GLU A 3 15.02 10.98 6.71
C GLU A 3 13.92 10.61 6.49
N ALA A 4 13.58 10.11 6.46
CA ALA A 4 12.73 9.83 6.37
C ALA A 4 11.97 9.38 6.42
N GLU A 5 11.86 8.72 6.33
CA GLU A 5 10.94 8.44 5.93
C GLU A 5 10.38 7.23 6.27
N ASN A 6 10.59 6.62 7.42
CA ASN A 6 9.81 5.54 7.96
C ASN A 6 8.35 5.96 8.02
N MET A 7 7.52 5.18 7.41
CA MET A 7 6.11 5.52 7.26
C MET A 7 5.30 4.27 7.51
N ASP A 8 4.15 4.42 8.13
CA ASP A 8 3.20 3.31 8.25
C ASP A 8 2.51 3.06 6.93
N TYR A 9 2.42 1.80 6.55
CA TYR A 9 1.78 1.40 5.30
C TYR A 9 0.63 0.45 5.58
N TYR A 10 -0.38 0.54 4.74
CA TYR A 10 -1.59 -0.28 4.84
C TYR A 10 -1.93 -0.88 3.49
N LEU A 11 -2.56 -2.04 3.51
CA LEU A 11 -3.07 -2.68 2.31
C LEU A 11 -4.58 -2.55 2.30
N GLY A 12 -5.13 -1.94 1.26
CA GLY A 12 -6.57 -1.84 1.11
C GLY A 12 -7.17 -3.21 0.84
N LEU A 13 -8.28 -3.50 1.50
CA LEU A 13 -8.91 -4.81 1.38
C LEU A 13 -10.11 -4.82 0.44
N VAL A 14 -10.49 -3.65 -0.10
CA VAL A 14 -11.58 -3.52 -1.05
C VAL A 14 -10.99 -3.30 -2.43
N THR A 15 -11.41 -4.12 -3.38
CA THR A 15 -10.84 -4.09 -4.73
C THR A 15 -11.81 -3.50 -5.74
N ASP A 16 -12.49 -2.43 -5.38
CA ASP A 16 -13.46 -1.81 -6.27
C ASP A 16 -12.82 -0.75 -7.18
N ASN A 17 -11.68 -1.08 -7.74
CA ASN A 17 -10.99 -0.23 -8.70
C ASN A 17 -10.99 -0.93 -10.06
N PRO A 18 -10.65 -0.20 -11.14
CA PRO A 18 -10.75 -0.78 -12.48
C PRO A 18 -9.98 -2.07 -12.69
N ASN A 19 -8.84 -2.22 -12.00
CA ASN A 19 -8.00 -3.40 -12.18
C ASN A 19 -8.17 -4.43 -11.08
N ARG A 20 -9.07 -4.17 -10.14
CA ARG A 20 -9.38 -5.10 -9.06
C ARG A 20 -8.16 -5.46 -8.24
N ASN A 21 -7.32 -4.48 -7.95
CA ASN A 21 -6.10 -4.68 -7.16
C ASN A 21 -6.31 -4.31 -5.71
N TYR A 22 -5.54 -4.96 -4.83
CA TYR A 22 -5.40 -4.52 -3.44
C TYR A 22 -4.31 -3.46 -3.45
N GLU A 23 -4.63 -2.25 -2.99
CA GLU A 23 -3.73 -1.12 -3.13
C GLU A 23 -3.02 -0.78 -1.83
N ILE A 24 -1.71 -0.53 -1.94
CA ILE A 24 -0.90 -0.12 -0.80
C ILE A 24 -1.02 1.38 -0.63
N HIS A 25 -1.27 1.80 0.61
CA HIS A 25 -1.44 3.21 0.96
C HIS A 25 -0.51 3.57 2.11
N ARG A 26 -0.04 4.80 2.11
CA ARG A 26 0.59 5.38 3.29
C ARG A 26 -0.49 5.79 4.27
N GLU A 27 -0.11 5.83 5.54
CA GLU A 27 -1.04 6.24 6.58
C GLU A 27 -1.64 7.64 6.31
N THR A 28 -0.86 8.51 5.68
CA THR A 28 -1.28 9.89 5.43
C THR A 28 -2.05 10.05 4.12
N CYS A 29 -2.31 8.97 3.42
CA CYS A 29 -2.97 9.04 2.11
C CYS A 29 -4.42 9.45 2.25
N SER A 30 -4.86 10.39 1.41
CA SER A 30 -6.25 10.82 1.41
C SER A 30 -7.20 9.73 0.96
N LYS A 31 -6.68 8.69 0.31
CA LYS A 31 -7.49 7.56 -0.16
C LYS A 31 -7.41 6.35 0.76
N LEU A 32 -6.81 6.50 1.93
CA LEU A 32 -6.69 5.39 2.88
C LEU A 32 -8.09 4.91 3.27
N PRO A 33 -8.36 3.60 3.12
CA PRO A 33 -9.69 3.07 3.49
C PRO A 33 -9.91 3.13 5.01
N SER A 34 -11.16 2.93 5.41
CA SER A 34 -11.50 2.89 6.83
C SER A 34 -10.81 1.71 7.50
N SER A 35 -10.78 1.73 8.82
CA SER A 35 -9.99 0.77 9.58
C SER A 35 -10.41 -0.68 9.35
N GLU A 36 -11.69 -0.92 9.07
CA GLU A 36 -12.13 -2.29 8.84
C GLU A 36 -11.87 -2.74 7.40
N ASN A 37 -11.44 -1.84 6.54
CA ASN A 37 -11.19 -2.14 5.13
C ASN A 37 -9.73 -2.02 4.76
N ARG A 38 -8.84 -2.13 5.73
CA ARG A 38 -7.42 -2.07 5.48
C ARG A 38 -6.67 -2.99 6.42
N GLU A 39 -5.52 -3.46 5.97
CA GLU A 39 -4.64 -4.30 6.76
C GLU A 39 -3.33 -3.56 7.00
N TYR A 40 -2.91 -3.49 8.25
CA TYR A 40 -1.65 -2.82 8.59
C TYR A 40 -0.48 -3.67 8.10
N LEU A 41 0.44 -3.06 7.35
CA LEU A 41 1.60 -3.78 6.82
C LEU A 41 2.84 -3.59 7.68
N GLY A 42 2.98 -2.44 8.31
CA GLY A 42 4.16 -2.15 9.12
C GLY A 42 4.77 -0.82 8.75
N VAL A 43 5.91 -0.55 9.37
CA VAL A 43 6.66 0.67 9.12
C VAL A 43 7.83 0.34 8.18
N TYR A 44 7.93 1.07 7.09
CA TYR A 44 8.95 0.81 6.09
C TYR A 44 9.59 2.10 5.60
N TRP A 45 10.82 2.00 5.10
CA TRP A 45 11.54 3.14 4.56
C TRP A 45 11.00 3.56 3.20
N SER A 46 10.49 2.61 2.44
CA SER A 46 10.06 2.90 1.09
C SER A 46 8.81 2.11 0.74
N GLU A 47 8.10 2.57 -0.29
CA GLU A 47 6.93 1.85 -0.77
C GLU A 47 7.31 0.51 -1.38
N GLN A 48 8.53 0.39 -1.91
CA GLN A 48 9.01 -0.89 -2.44
C GLN A 48 9.09 -1.94 -1.35
N GLU A 49 9.55 -1.54 -0.16
CA GLU A 49 9.60 -2.48 0.96
C GLU A 49 8.20 -2.89 1.40
N ALA A 50 7.27 -1.92 1.41
CA ALA A 50 5.89 -2.23 1.75
C ALA A 50 5.28 -3.19 0.74
N LEU A 51 5.59 -3.01 -0.53
CA LEU A 51 5.11 -3.91 -1.58
C LEU A 51 5.62 -5.33 -1.36
N ARG A 52 6.90 -5.47 -1.04
CA ARG A 52 7.45 -6.79 -0.77
C ARG A 52 6.78 -7.45 0.43
N ALA A 53 6.53 -6.66 1.47
CA ALA A 53 5.86 -7.19 2.66
C ALA A 53 4.45 -7.66 2.33
N ALA A 54 3.72 -6.87 1.55
CA ALA A 54 2.36 -7.24 1.17
C ALA A 54 2.34 -8.51 0.34
N LYS A 55 3.25 -8.62 -0.62
CA LYS A 55 3.33 -9.81 -1.47
C LYS A 55 3.76 -11.03 -0.68
N SER A 56 4.58 -10.85 0.34
CA SER A 56 4.98 -11.95 1.19
C SER A 56 3.81 -12.48 2.01
N LYS A 57 2.96 -11.57 2.47
CA LYS A 57 1.78 -11.97 3.25
C LYS A 57 0.69 -12.58 2.37
N HIS A 58 0.55 -12.10 1.15
CA HIS A 58 -0.53 -12.52 0.25
C HIS A 58 0.03 -12.78 -1.14
N PRO A 59 0.77 -13.89 -1.29
CA PRO A 59 1.51 -14.12 -2.55
C PRO A 59 0.64 -14.30 -3.79
N THR A 60 -0.65 -14.59 -3.62
CA THR A 60 -1.53 -14.80 -4.78
C THR A 60 -2.42 -13.59 -5.07
N TRP A 61 -2.35 -12.54 -4.26
CA TRP A 61 -3.21 -11.38 -4.45
C TRP A 61 -2.63 -10.44 -5.49
N PRO A 62 -3.47 -9.84 -6.33
CA PRO A 62 -3.00 -8.77 -7.23
C PRO A 62 -2.82 -7.49 -6.41
N ILE A 63 -1.57 -7.12 -6.15
CA ILE A 63 -1.24 -6.00 -5.29
C ILE A 63 -0.56 -4.93 -6.10
N ASP A 64 -0.99 -3.67 -5.91
CA ASP A 64 -0.44 -2.53 -6.60
C ASP A 64 -0.33 -1.37 -5.62
N GLY A 65 0.34 -0.32 -6.01
CA GLY A 65 0.44 0.89 -5.20
C GLY A 65 -0.64 1.87 -5.55
N CYS A 66 -1.11 2.60 -4.54
CA CYS A 66 -2.05 3.69 -4.78
C CYS A 66 -1.38 4.75 -5.65
N VAL A 67 -2.05 5.19 -6.71
CA VAL A 67 -1.45 6.14 -7.63
C VAL A 67 -1.18 7.49 -6.95
N ILE A 68 -1.93 7.80 -5.90
CA ILE A 68 -1.80 9.08 -5.21
C ILE A 68 -0.59 9.07 -4.27
N CYS A 69 -0.50 8.09 -3.38
CA CYS A 69 0.52 8.12 -2.33
C CYS A 69 1.67 7.15 -2.55
N CYS A 70 1.51 6.17 -3.43
CA CYS A 70 2.55 5.18 -3.69
C CYS A 70 2.80 5.10 -5.19
N HIS A 71 3.06 6.27 -5.75
CA HIS A 71 3.20 6.42 -7.20
C HIS A 71 4.33 5.57 -7.78
N ASP A 72 5.41 5.41 -7.02
CA ASP A 72 6.59 4.72 -7.54
C ASP A 72 6.35 3.22 -7.76
N ILE A 73 5.41 2.63 -7.03
CA ILE A 73 5.10 1.21 -7.20
C ILE A 73 3.77 1.00 -7.92
N HIS A 74 3.10 2.07 -8.29
CA HIS A 74 1.83 1.97 -9.02
C HIS A 74 2.13 1.55 -10.45
N LYS A 75 1.53 0.45 -10.88
CA LYS A 75 1.75 -0.07 -12.23
C LYS A 75 0.51 -0.05 -13.08
N GLU A 76 -0.63 0.00 -12.46
CA GLU A 76 -1.89 -0.04 -13.15
C GLU A 76 -2.78 1.09 -12.70
#